data_22eeb497128009fed931dcb85eb532db
#
_entry.id   22eeb497128009fed931dcb85eb532db
#
_cell.length_a   1.000
_cell.length_b   1.000
_cell.length_c   1.000
_cell.angle_alpha   90.00
_cell.angle_beta   90.00
_cell.angle_gamma   90.00
#
_symmetry.space_group_name_H-M   'P 1'
#
loop_
_entity.id
_entity.type
_entity.pdbx_description
1 polymer ?
#
loop_
_entity_poly.entity_id
_entity_poly.type
_entity_poly.pdbx_seq_one_letter_code
_entity_poly.pdbx_strand_id
1 'polypeptide(L)'
;MRILKSNAILGLANSYVIDNPEPANISYMWNFGSLLGLCLVIQILTGIFLAMHYCPNVDLAFTSVEHIMRDVNYGWAVRYVHANTASFFFLFMYFHVGRGLYYGSYKSPRILPWSIGVIILVLTMATAFLGYVLPYGQMSLWGEEKYCPTCNNALLTYLVFITYTYIIYIIIYLVKKNPK
;
A
#
# COMPACT_ATOMS: atom_id res chain seq x y z
N MET A 1 -23.14 -5.96 -26.23
CA MET A 1 -22.66 -4.83 -25.39
C MET A 1 -21.97 -5.38 -24.15
N ARG A 2 -20.74 -5.01 -23.84
CA ARG A 2 -20.11 -5.43 -22.58
C ARG A 2 -20.80 -4.69 -21.42
N ILE A 3 -21.32 -5.42 -20.44
CA ILE A 3 -21.99 -4.88 -19.25
C ILE A 3 -21.14 -3.83 -18.54
N LEU A 4 -19.81 -3.97 -18.60
CA LEU A 4 -18.84 -3.02 -18.05
C LEU A 4 -18.87 -1.63 -18.71
N LYS A 5 -19.42 -1.47 -19.92
CA LYS A 5 -19.53 -0.17 -20.62
C LYS A 5 -20.85 0.55 -20.38
N SER A 6 -21.85 -0.11 -19.80
CA SER A 6 -23.16 0.48 -19.57
C SER A 6 -23.27 1.34 -18.31
N ASN A 7 -22.39 1.12 -17.34
CA ASN A 7 -22.33 1.87 -16.09
C ASN A 7 -21.13 2.84 -16.10
N ALA A 8 -21.33 4.08 -15.68
CA ALA A 8 -20.29 5.10 -15.70
C ALA A 8 -19.03 4.73 -14.89
N ILE A 9 -19.20 4.13 -13.69
CA ILE A 9 -18.10 3.71 -12.81
C ILE A 9 -17.37 2.50 -13.41
N LEU A 10 -18.15 1.49 -13.86
CA LEU A 10 -17.58 0.30 -14.49
C LEU A 10 -16.95 0.62 -15.85
N GLY A 11 -17.50 1.59 -16.59
CA GLY A 11 -16.94 2.09 -17.83
C GLY A 11 -15.59 2.77 -17.63
N LEU A 12 -15.43 3.54 -16.54
CA LEU A 12 -14.16 4.13 -16.15
C LEU A 12 -13.12 3.03 -15.84
N ALA A 13 -13.46 2.07 -15.01
CA ALA A 13 -12.58 0.94 -14.70
C ALA A 13 -12.20 0.15 -15.97
N ASN A 14 -13.17 -0.12 -16.85
CA ASN A 14 -12.93 -0.82 -18.11
C ASN A 14 -11.94 -0.08 -19.03
N SER A 15 -12.05 1.25 -19.12
CA SER A 15 -11.17 2.07 -19.98
C SER A 15 -9.71 2.06 -19.53
N TYR A 16 -9.47 1.94 -18.21
CA TYR A 16 -8.10 1.93 -17.67
C TYR A 16 -7.49 0.52 -17.58
N VAL A 17 -8.30 -0.50 -17.30
CA VAL A 17 -7.80 -1.85 -17.03
C VAL A 17 -7.85 -2.75 -18.27
N ILE A 18 -8.89 -2.62 -19.09
CA ILE A 18 -9.15 -3.56 -20.21
C ILE A 18 -8.87 -2.91 -21.56
N ASP A 19 -9.40 -1.71 -21.80
CA ASP A 19 -9.34 -1.06 -23.11
C ASP A 19 -8.14 -0.09 -23.24
N ASN A 20 -7.21 -0.07 -22.25
CA ASN A 20 -6.02 0.78 -22.32
C ASN A 20 -5.07 0.28 -23.43
N PRO A 21 -4.71 1.14 -24.43
CA PRO A 21 -3.79 0.74 -25.48
C PRO A 21 -2.37 0.61 -24.92
N GLU A 22 -1.84 -0.60 -24.95
CA GLU A 22 -0.47 -0.90 -24.53
C GLU A 22 0.42 -1.23 -25.74
N PRO A 23 1.74 -0.94 -25.69
CA PRO A 23 2.68 -1.34 -26.73
C PRO A 23 2.70 -2.88 -26.89
N ALA A 24 2.80 -3.35 -28.12
CA ALA A 24 2.81 -4.79 -28.42
C ALA A 24 4.09 -5.52 -27.93
N ASN A 25 5.16 -4.79 -27.64
CA ASN A 25 6.48 -5.32 -27.25
C ASN A 25 6.74 -5.31 -25.75
N ILE A 26 5.70 -5.26 -24.91
CA ILE A 26 5.86 -5.34 -23.45
C ILE A 26 6.22 -6.76 -23.02
N SER A 27 7.08 -6.87 -22.01
CA SER A 27 7.46 -8.13 -21.37
C SER A 27 6.66 -8.37 -20.07
N TYR A 28 6.83 -9.53 -19.45
CA TYR A 28 6.25 -9.84 -18.13
C TYR A 28 6.67 -8.85 -17.03
N MET A 29 7.75 -8.09 -17.22
CA MET A 29 8.18 -7.05 -16.28
C MET A 29 7.15 -5.92 -16.11
N TRP A 30 6.22 -5.74 -17.04
CA TRP A 30 5.11 -4.78 -16.91
C TRP A 30 4.01 -5.25 -15.96
N ASN A 31 3.93 -6.55 -15.67
CA ASN A 31 2.93 -7.12 -14.75
C ASN A 31 3.17 -6.75 -13.28
N PHE A 32 4.38 -6.32 -12.91
CA PHE A 32 4.67 -5.92 -11.53
C PHE A 32 3.87 -4.71 -11.07
N GLY A 33 3.46 -3.82 -11.98
CA GLY A 33 2.56 -2.71 -11.64
C GLY A 33 1.16 -3.17 -11.22
N SER A 34 0.56 -4.11 -11.95
CA SER A 34 -0.75 -4.68 -11.62
C SER A 34 -0.70 -5.53 -10.35
N LEU A 35 0.38 -6.28 -10.13
CA LEU A 35 0.62 -7.03 -8.89
C LEU A 35 0.75 -6.12 -7.67
N LEU A 36 1.43 -4.98 -7.81
CA LEU A 36 1.48 -3.95 -6.76
C LEU A 36 0.08 -3.39 -6.44
N GLY A 37 -0.73 -3.13 -7.46
CA GLY A 37 -2.12 -2.71 -7.29
C GLY A 37 -2.95 -3.74 -6.53
N LEU A 38 -2.81 -5.02 -6.86
CA LEU A 38 -3.48 -6.11 -6.15
C LEU A 38 -3.04 -6.19 -4.68
N CYS A 39 -1.72 -6.15 -4.44
CA CYS A 39 -1.19 -6.15 -3.07
C CYS A 39 -1.69 -4.95 -2.27
N LEU A 40 -1.78 -3.76 -2.89
CA LEU A 40 -2.32 -2.56 -2.22
C LEU A 40 -3.78 -2.75 -1.80
N VAL A 41 -4.62 -3.32 -2.66
CA VAL A 41 -6.02 -3.62 -2.31
C VAL A 41 -6.10 -4.59 -1.13
N ILE A 42 -5.29 -5.66 -1.14
CA ILE A 42 -5.23 -6.63 -0.04
C ILE A 42 -4.78 -5.93 1.25
N GLN A 43 -3.76 -5.09 1.20
CA GLN A 43 -3.26 -4.35 2.36
C GLN A 43 -4.32 -3.41 2.95
N ILE A 44 -5.06 -2.70 2.11
CA ILE A 44 -6.13 -1.80 2.58
C ILE A 44 -7.24 -2.59 3.25
N LEU A 45 -7.76 -3.64 2.60
CA LEU A 45 -8.86 -4.43 3.14
C LEU A 45 -8.47 -5.11 4.46
N THR A 46 -7.35 -5.81 4.48
CA THR A 46 -6.87 -6.48 5.70
C THR A 46 -6.53 -5.48 6.80
N GLY A 47 -5.96 -4.30 6.45
CA GLY A 47 -5.64 -3.25 7.40
C GLY A 47 -6.87 -2.65 8.07
N ILE A 48 -7.96 -2.44 7.34
CA ILE A 48 -9.24 -1.97 7.89
C ILE A 48 -9.78 -2.98 8.93
N PHE A 49 -9.81 -4.29 8.59
CA PHE A 49 -10.28 -5.32 9.53
C PHE A 49 -9.41 -5.40 10.78
N LEU A 50 -8.09 -5.31 10.66
CA LEU A 50 -7.19 -5.31 11.81
C LEU A 50 -7.38 -4.06 12.68
N ALA A 51 -7.58 -2.90 12.07
CA ALA A 51 -7.79 -1.64 12.79
C ALA A 51 -9.08 -1.62 13.61
N MET A 52 -10.11 -2.37 13.22
CA MET A 52 -11.37 -2.48 13.99
C MET A 52 -11.17 -3.13 15.36
N HIS A 53 -10.16 -3.97 15.53
CA HIS A 53 -9.90 -4.72 16.77
C HIS A 53 -8.64 -4.24 17.50
N TYR A 54 -7.86 -3.35 16.90
CA TYR A 54 -6.63 -2.82 17.47
C TYR A 54 -6.91 -1.66 18.43
N CYS A 55 -6.31 -1.69 19.61
CA CYS A 55 -6.39 -0.59 20.58
C CYS A 55 -5.08 0.21 20.57
N PRO A 56 -5.08 1.49 20.15
CA PRO A 56 -3.87 2.33 20.05
C PRO A 56 -3.51 2.94 21.41
N ASN A 57 -3.23 2.11 22.40
CA ASN A 57 -2.79 2.49 23.74
C ASN A 57 -1.54 1.70 24.10
N VAL A 58 -0.53 2.33 24.70
CA VAL A 58 0.76 1.72 25.04
C VAL A 58 0.59 0.43 25.85
N ASP A 59 -0.29 0.44 26.86
CA ASP A 59 -0.54 -0.71 27.73
C ASP A 59 -1.37 -1.81 27.09
N LEU A 60 -2.20 -1.47 26.11
CA LEU A 60 -3.18 -2.37 25.49
C LEU A 60 -2.83 -2.79 24.07
N ALA A 61 -1.90 -2.12 23.41
CA ALA A 61 -1.58 -2.38 21.99
C ALA A 61 -1.14 -3.82 21.76
N PHE A 62 -0.19 -4.32 22.54
CA PHE A 62 0.30 -5.69 22.43
C PHE A 62 -0.80 -6.71 22.72
N THR A 63 -1.53 -6.51 23.81
CA THR A 63 -2.64 -7.39 24.22
C THR A 63 -3.75 -7.42 23.18
N SER A 64 -4.07 -6.28 22.54
CA SER A 64 -5.08 -6.22 21.47
C SER A 64 -4.65 -7.00 20.22
N VAL A 65 -3.36 -7.01 19.90
CA VAL A 65 -2.83 -7.82 18.80
C VAL A 65 -2.88 -9.33 19.15
N GLU A 66 -2.58 -9.70 20.40
CA GLU A 66 -2.77 -11.09 20.85
C GLU A 66 -4.24 -11.50 20.80
N HIS A 67 -5.16 -10.64 21.22
CA HIS A 67 -6.60 -10.87 21.10
C HIS A 67 -7.03 -11.11 19.65
N ILE A 68 -6.53 -10.31 18.69
CA ILE A 68 -6.79 -10.55 17.25
C ILE A 68 -6.30 -11.94 16.83
N MET A 69 -5.14 -12.38 17.33
CA MET A 69 -4.55 -13.65 16.92
C MET A 69 -5.24 -14.88 17.50
N ARG A 70 -5.86 -14.77 18.69
CA ARG A 70 -6.39 -15.91 19.46
C ARG A 70 -7.91 -15.97 19.49
N ASP A 71 -8.57 -14.82 19.69
CA ASP A 71 -9.99 -14.78 20.03
C ASP A 71 -10.88 -14.33 18.85
N VAL A 72 -10.36 -13.50 17.95
CA VAL A 72 -11.12 -13.04 16.79
C VAL A 72 -11.18 -14.13 15.72
N ASN A 73 -12.38 -14.45 15.25
CA ASN A 73 -12.58 -15.43 14.18
C ASN A 73 -11.77 -15.06 12.94
N TYR A 74 -10.87 -15.96 12.51
CA TYR A 74 -9.94 -15.77 11.40
C TYR A 74 -9.00 -14.55 11.53
N GLY A 75 -8.90 -13.92 12.71
CA GLY A 75 -8.01 -12.78 12.94
C GLY A 75 -6.54 -13.11 12.68
N TRP A 76 -6.08 -14.30 13.04
CA TRP A 76 -4.75 -14.81 12.72
C TRP A 76 -4.50 -14.85 11.21
N ALA A 77 -5.46 -15.31 10.43
CA ALA A 77 -5.32 -15.40 8.98
C ALA A 77 -5.22 -14.01 8.34
N VAL A 78 -6.07 -13.07 8.75
CA VAL A 78 -6.05 -11.69 8.25
C VAL A 78 -4.70 -11.03 8.59
N ARG A 79 -4.18 -11.22 9.80
CA ARG A 79 -2.88 -10.67 10.20
C ARG A 79 -1.73 -11.27 9.39
N TYR A 80 -1.70 -12.59 9.20
CA TYR A 80 -0.66 -13.23 8.39
C TYR A 80 -0.72 -12.81 6.92
N VAL A 81 -1.92 -12.71 6.33
CA VAL A 81 -2.08 -12.19 4.97
C VAL A 81 -1.55 -10.75 4.88
N HIS A 82 -1.88 -9.89 5.85
CA HIS A 82 -1.40 -8.52 5.90
C HIS A 82 0.14 -8.46 5.95
N ALA A 83 0.77 -9.17 6.87
CA ALA A 83 2.22 -9.17 7.05
C ALA A 83 2.97 -9.75 5.84
N ASN A 84 2.52 -10.87 5.29
CA ASN A 84 3.16 -11.49 4.13
C ASN A 84 2.96 -10.67 2.85
N THR A 85 1.77 -10.12 2.64
CA THR A 85 1.51 -9.26 1.48
C THR A 85 2.37 -8.00 1.50
N ALA A 86 2.70 -7.45 2.68
CA ALA A 86 3.65 -6.35 2.79
C ALA A 86 5.04 -6.72 2.25
N SER A 87 5.54 -7.92 2.54
CA SER A 87 6.81 -8.41 2.01
C SER A 87 6.78 -8.58 0.47
N PHE A 88 5.70 -9.16 -0.06
CA PHE A 88 5.50 -9.28 -1.50
C PHE A 88 5.35 -7.92 -2.19
N PHE A 89 4.70 -6.96 -1.53
CA PHE A 89 4.57 -5.59 -2.04
C PHE A 89 5.95 -4.96 -2.29
N PHE A 90 6.87 -5.04 -1.32
CA PHE A 90 8.23 -4.52 -1.50
C PHE A 90 9.03 -5.31 -2.55
N LEU A 91 8.91 -6.61 -2.59
CA LEU A 91 9.55 -7.43 -3.62
C LEU A 91 9.13 -6.99 -5.03
N PHE A 92 7.83 -6.86 -5.28
CA PHE A 92 7.31 -6.42 -6.57
C PHE A 92 7.67 -4.96 -6.87
N MET A 93 7.76 -4.12 -5.84
CA MET A 93 8.18 -2.73 -5.99
C MET A 93 9.62 -2.63 -6.49
N TYR A 94 10.56 -3.43 -5.95
CA TYR A 94 11.93 -3.47 -6.43
C TYR A 94 12.02 -3.92 -7.89
N PHE A 95 11.27 -4.92 -8.29
CA PHE A 95 11.21 -5.33 -9.70
C PHE A 95 10.59 -4.24 -10.58
N HIS A 96 9.55 -3.56 -10.11
CA HIS A 96 8.91 -2.45 -10.82
C HIS A 96 9.87 -1.27 -11.04
N VAL A 97 10.62 -0.87 -10.01
CA VAL A 97 11.65 0.17 -10.10
C VAL A 97 12.82 -0.29 -10.98
N GLY A 98 13.29 -1.53 -10.81
CA GLY A 98 14.36 -2.12 -11.61
C GLY A 98 14.01 -2.14 -13.09
N ARG A 99 12.75 -2.49 -13.45
CA ARG A 99 12.24 -2.37 -14.82
C ARG A 99 12.35 -0.94 -15.34
N GLY A 100 11.95 0.05 -14.54
CA GLY A 100 12.02 1.47 -14.91
C GLY A 100 13.45 1.95 -15.18
N LEU A 101 14.42 1.49 -14.38
CA LEU A 101 15.83 1.78 -14.57
C LEU A 101 16.40 1.09 -15.81
N TYR A 102 16.14 -0.19 -15.99
CA TYR A 102 16.63 -0.98 -17.11
C TYR A 102 16.16 -0.43 -18.46
N TYR A 103 14.88 -0.11 -18.60
CA TYR A 103 14.29 0.42 -19.82
C TYR A 103 14.40 1.95 -19.97
N GLY A 104 15.06 2.64 -19.05
CA GLY A 104 15.24 4.08 -19.13
C GLY A 104 13.94 4.89 -18.99
N SER A 105 12.93 4.35 -18.31
CA SER A 105 11.60 4.97 -18.16
C SER A 105 11.61 6.27 -17.35
N TYR A 106 12.73 6.63 -16.74
CA TYR A 106 12.94 7.89 -16.01
C TYR A 106 13.30 9.07 -16.91
N LYS A 107 13.57 8.83 -18.23
CA LYS A 107 13.94 9.88 -19.19
C LYS A 107 12.72 10.59 -19.75
N SER A 108 12.93 11.79 -20.30
CA SER A 108 11.89 12.51 -21.04
C SER A 108 11.22 11.61 -22.10
N PRO A 109 9.89 11.64 -22.25
CA PRO A 109 8.89 12.53 -21.63
C PRO A 109 8.29 12.01 -20.30
N ARG A 110 8.86 10.95 -19.68
CA ARG A 110 8.28 10.23 -18.52
C ARG A 110 8.87 10.65 -17.17
N ILE A 111 9.52 11.81 -17.09
CA ILE A 111 10.14 12.32 -15.86
C ILE A 111 9.11 12.50 -14.74
N LEU A 112 7.94 13.07 -15.04
CA LEU A 112 6.92 13.33 -14.02
C LEU A 112 6.36 12.05 -13.38
N PRO A 113 5.91 11.02 -14.13
CA PRO A 113 5.50 9.74 -13.51
C PRO A 113 6.60 9.09 -12.69
N TRP A 114 7.85 9.16 -13.13
CA TRP A 114 8.99 8.65 -12.37
C TRP A 114 9.17 9.37 -11.04
N SER A 115 9.18 10.71 -11.04
CA SER A 115 9.36 11.52 -9.82
C SER A 115 8.27 11.24 -8.80
N ILE A 116 7.02 11.10 -9.25
CA ILE A 116 5.90 10.74 -8.38
C ILE A 116 6.07 9.31 -7.83
N GLY A 117 6.56 8.38 -8.65
CA GLY A 117 6.89 7.02 -8.20
C GLY A 117 7.93 6.99 -7.09
N VAL A 118 8.94 7.87 -7.14
CA VAL A 118 9.94 8.02 -6.07
C VAL A 118 9.31 8.53 -4.78
N ILE A 119 8.42 9.50 -4.86
CA ILE A 119 7.69 10.01 -3.69
C ILE A 119 6.83 8.89 -3.07
N ILE A 120 6.12 8.13 -3.90
CA ILE A 120 5.32 6.98 -3.44
C ILE A 120 6.21 5.94 -2.75
N LEU A 121 7.39 5.64 -3.28
CA LEU A 121 8.35 4.72 -2.66
C LEU A 121 8.72 5.16 -1.24
N VAL A 122 9.06 6.44 -1.05
CA VAL A 122 9.43 6.99 0.28
C VAL A 122 8.25 6.90 1.24
N LEU A 123 7.04 7.29 0.78
CA LEU A 123 5.82 7.20 1.60
C LEU A 123 5.48 5.76 1.97
N THR A 124 5.67 4.82 1.06
CA THR A 124 5.40 3.40 1.33
C THR A 124 6.38 2.82 2.34
N MET A 125 7.67 3.18 2.27
CA MET A 125 8.66 2.80 3.28
C MET A 125 8.28 3.37 4.65
N ALA A 126 7.90 4.64 4.72
CA ALA A 126 7.45 5.27 5.96
C ALA A 126 6.19 4.57 6.52
N THR A 127 5.21 4.27 5.67
CA THR A 127 3.98 3.56 6.07
C THR A 127 4.27 2.15 6.61
N ALA A 128 5.17 1.41 5.96
CA ALA A 128 5.56 0.08 6.40
C ALA A 128 6.28 0.10 7.74
N PHE A 129 7.18 1.08 7.94
CA PHE A 129 7.86 1.27 9.21
C PHE A 129 6.86 1.58 10.33
N LEU A 130 5.97 2.56 10.14
CA LEU A 130 4.94 2.92 11.10
C LEU A 130 4.01 1.73 11.40
N GLY A 131 3.61 0.97 10.39
CA GLY A 131 2.78 -0.22 10.55
C GLY A 131 3.48 -1.34 11.33
N TYR A 132 4.80 -1.49 11.17
CA TYR A 132 5.59 -2.47 11.91
C TYR A 132 5.74 -2.12 13.40
N VAL A 133 5.72 -0.84 13.73
CA VAL A 133 5.81 -0.34 15.11
C VAL A 133 4.49 -0.54 15.88
N LEU A 134 3.32 -0.52 15.22
CA LEU A 134 2.00 -0.61 15.86
C LEU A 134 1.79 -1.77 16.85
N PRO A 135 2.28 -3.02 16.62
CA PRO A 135 2.11 -4.12 17.57
C PRO A 135 2.78 -3.93 18.93
N TYR A 136 3.55 -2.88 19.12
CA TYR A 136 4.27 -2.56 20.35
C TYR A 136 5.17 -3.70 20.85
N GLY A 137 5.87 -4.35 19.90
CA GLY A 137 6.91 -5.33 20.19
C GLY A 137 8.27 -4.67 20.48
N GLN A 138 9.35 -5.43 20.44
CA GLN A 138 10.70 -4.92 20.77
C GLN A 138 11.15 -3.73 19.91
N MET A 139 10.77 -3.68 18.63
CA MET A 139 11.12 -2.56 17.73
C MET A 139 10.43 -1.25 18.16
N SER A 140 9.21 -1.32 18.65
CA SER A 140 8.48 -0.17 19.18
C SER A 140 9.07 0.33 20.48
N LEU A 141 9.38 -0.61 21.39
CA LEU A 141 9.97 -0.31 22.69
C LEU A 141 11.30 0.45 22.54
N TRP A 142 12.19 -0.03 21.68
CA TRP A 142 13.49 0.62 21.46
C TRP A 142 13.42 1.88 20.61
N GLY A 143 12.48 1.96 19.67
CA GLY A 143 12.37 3.09 18.74
C GLY A 143 11.56 4.26 19.30
N GLU A 144 10.45 4.00 19.99
CA GLU A 144 9.54 5.04 20.47
C GLU A 144 9.76 5.42 21.93
N GLU A 145 9.83 4.45 22.84
CA GLU A 145 9.93 4.73 24.27
C GLU A 145 11.22 5.44 24.63
N LYS A 146 12.31 5.12 23.96
CA LYS A 146 13.61 5.72 24.20
C LYS A 146 13.81 7.08 23.50
N TYR A 147 13.20 7.29 22.33
CA TYR A 147 13.41 8.50 21.52
C TYR A 147 12.19 9.43 21.44
N CYS A 148 11.01 8.95 21.75
CA CYS A 148 9.79 9.76 21.75
C CYS A 148 8.79 9.30 22.82
N PRO A 149 9.02 9.61 24.11
CA PRO A 149 8.14 9.18 25.20
C PRO A 149 6.72 9.78 25.14
N THR A 150 6.49 10.74 24.25
CA THR A 150 5.19 11.40 24.02
C THR A 150 4.50 10.95 22.73
N CYS A 151 5.13 10.07 21.93
CA CYS A 151 4.52 9.57 20.70
C CYS A 151 3.43 8.53 21.03
N ASN A 152 2.19 9.00 20.99
CA ASN A 152 1.03 8.17 21.24
C ASN A 152 0.78 7.23 20.04
N ASN A 153 0.58 5.93 20.28
CA ASN A 153 0.22 4.94 19.24
C ASN A 153 -1.00 5.35 18.42
N ALA A 154 -1.90 6.15 18.99
CA ALA A 154 -3.02 6.76 18.27
C ALA A 154 -2.53 7.67 17.13
N LEU A 155 -1.49 8.48 17.37
CA LEU A 155 -0.88 9.34 16.36
C LEU A 155 -0.25 8.53 15.23
N LEU A 156 0.46 7.44 15.56
CA LEU A 156 1.06 6.54 14.56
C LEU A 156 0.01 5.86 13.69
N THR A 157 -1.05 5.37 14.31
CA THR A 157 -2.19 4.78 13.58
C THR A 157 -2.79 5.81 12.62
N TYR A 158 -2.97 7.04 13.08
CA TYR A 158 -3.51 8.12 12.25
C TYR A 158 -2.57 8.48 11.08
N LEU A 159 -1.25 8.52 11.32
CA LEU A 159 -0.26 8.75 10.27
C LEU A 159 -0.25 7.65 9.20
N VAL A 160 -0.42 6.39 9.59
CA VAL A 160 -0.56 5.28 8.64
C VAL A 160 -1.79 5.50 7.74
N PHE A 161 -2.95 5.86 8.30
CA PHE A 161 -4.14 6.15 7.50
C PHE A 161 -3.96 7.36 6.58
N ILE A 162 -3.34 8.43 7.05
CA ILE A 162 -3.06 9.62 6.24
C ILE A 162 -2.12 9.26 5.08
N THR A 163 -1.04 8.52 5.32
CA THR A 163 -0.11 8.12 4.26
C THR A 163 -0.78 7.24 3.20
N TYR A 164 -1.65 6.31 3.60
CA TYR A 164 -2.44 5.51 2.66
C TYR A 164 -3.40 6.35 1.83
N THR A 165 -4.15 7.26 2.46
CA THR A 165 -5.08 8.15 1.74
C THR A 165 -4.33 9.05 0.77
N TYR A 166 -3.14 9.53 1.14
CA TYR A 166 -2.31 10.37 0.27
C TYR A 166 -1.73 9.59 -0.91
N ILE A 167 -1.28 8.35 -0.72
CA ILE A 167 -0.84 7.45 -1.79
C ILE A 167 -1.98 7.20 -2.78
N ILE A 168 -3.18 6.88 -2.29
CA ILE A 168 -4.35 6.66 -3.14
C ILE A 168 -4.69 7.93 -3.91
N TYR A 169 -4.68 9.10 -3.26
CA TYR A 169 -4.94 10.38 -3.90
C TYR A 169 -3.95 10.66 -5.04
N ILE A 170 -2.65 10.44 -4.82
CA ILE A 170 -1.62 10.60 -5.84
C ILE A 170 -1.86 9.65 -7.01
N ILE A 171 -2.18 8.39 -6.76
CA ILE A 171 -2.48 7.40 -7.80
C ILE A 171 -3.69 7.86 -8.63
N ILE A 172 -4.78 8.27 -7.98
CA ILE A 172 -5.99 8.77 -8.66
C ILE A 172 -5.67 10.03 -9.47
N TYR A 173 -4.88 10.96 -8.92
CA TYR A 173 -4.47 12.18 -9.61
C TYR A 173 -3.67 11.87 -10.88
N LEU A 174 -2.74 10.93 -10.83
CA LEU A 174 -1.95 10.48 -11.98
C LEU A 174 -2.83 9.87 -13.08
N VAL A 175 -3.75 9.01 -12.65
CA VAL A 175 -4.72 8.38 -13.55
C VAL A 175 -5.59 9.45 -14.23
N LYS A 176 -6.02 10.48 -13.51
CA LYS A 176 -6.88 11.55 -14.03
C LYS A 176 -6.15 12.55 -14.94
N LYS A 177 -4.86 12.79 -14.69
CA LYS A 177 -4.07 13.82 -15.43
C LYS A 177 -3.53 13.32 -16.78
N ASN A 178 -3.53 12.01 -17.03
CA ASN A 178 -3.17 11.42 -18.32
C ASN A 178 -4.41 10.82 -19.05
N PRO A 179 -5.47 11.59 -19.33
CA PRO A 179 -6.45 11.13 -20.29
C PRO A 179 -5.78 11.14 -21.65
N LYS A 180 -5.62 9.95 -22.23
CA LYS A 180 -5.27 9.85 -23.65
C LYS A 180 -6.46 10.21 -24.50
#